data_31df46b71598da79225a4b8650248c6e
#
_entry.id   31df46b71598da79225a4b8650248c6e
#
_cell.length_a   1.000
_cell.length_b   1.000
_cell.length_c   1.000
_cell.angle_alpha   90.00
_cell.angle_beta   90.00
_cell.angle_gamma   90.00
#
_symmetry.space_group_name_H-M   'P 1'
#
loop_
_entity.id
_entity.type
_entity.pdbx_description
1 polymer ?
#
loop_
_entity_poly.entity_id
_entity_poly.type
_entity_poly.pdbx_seq_one_letter_code
_entity_poly.pdbx_strand_id
1 'polypeptide(L)'
;MQVTFIEAMDTMMPTFDPEIRRVADRMLIAPRKIDGYTSVFATEVTPGELGQKPVKIKLVDAKTKEEIPDSPLYVDAALVCTGRVPNTKDIGLENMGIETVRGFVQVSDKMEVLDKEGGNVIPNLYCIGDANGKMMLAHAASAQGISAIENIVGRSHVVEHNNIPAACFTHPEIAMVGLTEAQAKEKAEKEGFTLGKSNGSFKANSKALAELEGQGMVKVLFNKDTGLVLGVHIIGIHASDLIQECANAMAAGTTVQELAMVVHTHPTLCEVLDEAFKGAVGMAAH
;
A
#
# COMPACT_ATOMS: atom_id res chain seq x y z
N MET A 1 -20.02 20.54 -3.87
CA MET A 1 -19.09 20.13 -4.94
C MET A 1 -19.38 18.67 -5.25
N GLN A 2 -19.64 18.34 -6.51
CA GLN A 2 -19.74 16.95 -6.96
C GLN A 2 -18.34 16.47 -7.33
N VAL A 3 -17.97 15.27 -6.91
CA VAL A 3 -16.67 14.65 -7.21
C VAL A 3 -16.91 13.34 -7.93
N THR A 4 -16.12 13.09 -8.97
CA THR A 4 -16.15 11.82 -9.73
C THR A 4 -14.74 11.25 -9.81
N PHE A 5 -14.56 9.99 -9.42
CA PHE A 5 -13.33 9.25 -9.59
C PHE A 5 -13.36 8.43 -10.89
N ILE A 6 -12.23 8.39 -11.58
CA ILE A 6 -12.02 7.54 -12.76
C ILE A 6 -10.81 6.66 -12.48
N GLU A 7 -11.02 5.35 -12.47
CA GLU A 7 -10.01 4.34 -12.17
C GLU A 7 -9.95 3.29 -13.30
N ALA A 8 -8.74 3.04 -13.78
CA ALA A 8 -8.49 2.06 -14.84
C ALA A 8 -8.64 0.60 -14.37
N MET A 9 -8.39 0.37 -13.08
CA MET A 9 -8.57 -0.95 -12.47
C MET A 9 -10.05 -1.24 -12.20
N ASP A 10 -10.37 -2.49 -11.92
CA ASP A 10 -11.75 -2.92 -11.64
C ASP A 10 -12.26 -2.51 -10.25
N THR A 11 -11.42 -1.87 -9.46
CA THR A 11 -11.73 -1.45 -8.09
C THR A 11 -10.93 -0.21 -7.69
N MET A 12 -11.51 0.63 -6.85
CA MET A 12 -10.80 1.73 -6.21
C MET A 12 -9.74 1.20 -5.23
N MET A 13 -8.61 1.89 -5.13
CA MET A 13 -7.52 1.56 -4.19
C MET A 13 -7.02 0.10 -4.32
N PRO A 14 -6.64 -0.36 -5.52
CA PRO A 14 -6.38 -1.78 -5.81
C PRO A 14 -5.22 -2.39 -5.00
N THR A 15 -4.33 -1.59 -4.46
CA THR A 15 -3.17 -2.04 -3.67
C THR A 15 -3.50 -2.44 -2.24
N PHE A 16 -4.65 -2.00 -1.71
CA PHE A 16 -5.06 -2.34 -0.35
C PHE A 16 -5.84 -3.65 -0.26
N ASP A 17 -5.81 -4.26 0.92
CA ASP A 17 -6.57 -5.48 1.21
C ASP A 17 -8.07 -5.31 0.89
N PRO A 18 -8.75 -6.30 0.29
CA PRO A 18 -10.15 -6.19 -0.11
C PRO A 18 -11.13 -5.85 1.01
N GLU A 19 -10.84 -6.28 2.24
CA GLU A 19 -11.69 -5.98 3.41
C GLU A 19 -11.54 -4.51 3.82
N ILE A 20 -10.31 -4.00 3.82
CA ILE A 20 -10.01 -2.57 4.06
C ILE A 20 -10.68 -1.69 2.99
N ARG A 21 -10.61 -2.08 1.71
CA ARG A 21 -11.27 -1.33 0.62
C ARG A 21 -12.79 -1.21 0.83
N ARG A 22 -13.46 -2.30 1.21
CA ARG A 22 -14.90 -2.27 1.51
C ARG A 22 -15.25 -1.35 2.67
N VAL A 23 -14.36 -1.26 3.67
CA VAL A 23 -14.54 -0.31 4.78
C VAL A 23 -14.27 1.11 4.29
N ALA A 24 -13.22 1.34 3.49
CA ALA A 24 -12.91 2.62 2.90
C ALA A 24 -14.05 3.16 2.03
N ASP A 25 -14.69 2.34 1.20
CA ASP A 25 -15.86 2.73 0.42
C ASP A 25 -16.98 3.27 1.31
N ARG A 26 -17.27 2.59 2.43
CA ARG A 26 -18.30 3.00 3.38
C ARG A 26 -17.94 4.27 4.17
N MET A 27 -16.66 4.52 4.41
CA MET A 27 -16.19 5.63 5.25
C MET A 27 -15.77 6.85 4.44
N LEU A 28 -15.20 6.64 3.26
CA LEU A 28 -14.62 7.72 2.45
C LEU A 28 -15.51 8.10 1.25
N ILE A 29 -16.06 7.14 0.55
CA ILE A 29 -16.75 7.36 -0.73
C ILE A 29 -18.24 7.61 -0.50
N ALA A 30 -18.95 6.66 0.09
CA ALA A 30 -20.41 6.72 0.21
C ALA A 30 -20.94 7.94 0.98
N PRO A 31 -20.37 8.38 2.13
CA PRO A 31 -20.89 9.55 2.85
C PRO A 31 -20.71 10.87 2.09
N ARG A 32 -19.70 10.92 1.19
CA ARG A 32 -19.39 12.10 0.38
C ARG A 32 -20.11 12.10 -0.95
N LYS A 33 -20.87 11.05 -1.25
CA LYS A 33 -21.58 10.86 -2.53
C LYS A 33 -20.65 11.06 -3.73
N ILE A 34 -19.46 10.45 -3.65
CA ILE A 34 -18.49 10.49 -4.73
C ILE A 34 -18.92 9.46 -5.77
N ASP A 35 -19.08 9.89 -7.02
CA ASP A 35 -19.32 8.99 -8.14
C ASP A 35 -18.01 8.30 -8.54
N GLY A 36 -18.08 7.07 -9.04
CA GLY A 36 -16.90 6.31 -9.42
C GLY A 36 -17.09 5.49 -10.68
N TYR A 37 -16.17 5.64 -11.62
CA TYR A 37 -16.01 4.77 -12.76
C TYR A 37 -14.80 3.89 -12.56
N THR A 38 -14.98 2.58 -12.50
CA THR A 38 -13.90 1.57 -12.50
C THR A 38 -13.84 0.86 -13.84
N SER A 39 -12.71 0.27 -14.17
CA SER A 39 -12.44 -0.31 -15.50
C SER A 39 -12.61 0.71 -16.64
N VAL A 40 -12.27 1.98 -16.42
CA VAL A 40 -12.45 3.08 -17.36
C VAL A 40 -11.17 3.91 -17.48
N PHE A 41 -10.78 4.23 -18.70
CA PHE A 41 -9.70 5.19 -18.96
C PHE A 41 -10.24 6.56 -19.35
N ALA A 42 -9.62 7.61 -18.84
CA ALA A 42 -9.69 8.96 -19.41
C ALA A 42 -8.65 9.06 -20.54
N THR A 43 -9.10 9.01 -21.79
CA THR A 43 -8.20 8.96 -22.96
C THR A 43 -7.88 10.33 -23.54
N GLU A 44 -8.73 11.30 -23.28
CA GLU A 44 -8.55 12.68 -23.74
C GLU A 44 -9.09 13.64 -22.69
N VAL A 45 -8.30 14.66 -22.36
CA VAL A 45 -8.71 15.78 -21.50
C VAL A 45 -8.53 17.07 -22.28
N THR A 46 -9.65 17.65 -22.73
CA THR A 46 -9.65 18.93 -23.42
C THR A 46 -9.79 20.05 -22.38
N PRO A 47 -8.84 21.00 -22.30
CA PRO A 47 -8.90 22.10 -21.35
C PRO A 47 -10.15 22.94 -21.51
N GLY A 48 -10.68 23.42 -20.38
CA GLY A 48 -11.74 24.42 -20.31
C GLY A 48 -11.18 25.82 -20.04
N GLU A 49 -12.09 26.74 -19.81
CA GLU A 49 -11.81 28.11 -19.37
C GLU A 49 -12.68 28.40 -18.14
N LEU A 50 -12.05 28.81 -17.05
CA LEU A 50 -12.74 29.01 -15.77
C LEU A 50 -13.94 29.97 -15.92
N GLY A 51 -15.13 29.48 -15.54
CA GLY A 51 -16.39 30.23 -15.61
C GLY A 51 -16.96 30.40 -17.01
N GLN A 52 -16.33 29.90 -18.07
CA GLN A 52 -16.78 30.04 -19.45
C GLN A 52 -16.98 28.72 -20.16
N LYS A 53 -16.01 27.83 -20.07
CA LYS A 53 -16.01 26.55 -20.78
C LYS A 53 -15.56 25.41 -19.85
N PRO A 54 -16.35 24.33 -19.71
CA PRO A 54 -15.97 23.18 -18.88
C PRO A 54 -14.79 22.42 -19.47
N VAL A 55 -14.07 21.72 -18.61
CA VAL A 55 -13.12 20.67 -19.02
C VAL A 55 -13.91 19.49 -19.56
N LYS A 56 -13.54 19.00 -20.74
CA LYS A 56 -14.14 17.82 -21.36
C LYS A 56 -13.22 16.63 -21.20
N ILE A 57 -13.75 15.50 -20.70
CA ILE A 57 -12.99 14.27 -20.47
C ILE A 57 -13.66 13.14 -21.24
N LYS A 58 -12.93 12.54 -22.19
CA LYS A 58 -13.39 11.39 -22.95
C LYS A 58 -13.06 10.10 -22.19
N LEU A 59 -14.08 9.26 -22.02
CA LEU A 59 -14.00 8.01 -21.26
C LEU A 59 -14.20 6.80 -22.17
N VAL A 60 -13.36 5.78 -21.98
CA VAL A 60 -13.47 4.50 -22.67
C VAL A 60 -13.36 3.34 -21.69
N ASP A 61 -14.05 2.24 -21.99
CA ASP A 61 -13.89 1.00 -21.25
C ASP A 61 -12.43 0.50 -21.31
N ALA A 62 -11.89 0.06 -20.19
CA ALA A 62 -10.48 -0.33 -20.09
C ALA A 62 -10.13 -1.58 -20.91
N LYS A 63 -11.10 -2.46 -21.17
CA LYS A 63 -10.92 -3.73 -21.91
C LYS A 63 -11.25 -3.57 -23.38
N THR A 64 -12.47 -3.10 -23.70
CA THR A 64 -12.95 -3.00 -25.08
C THR A 64 -12.39 -1.81 -25.84
N LYS A 65 -11.94 -0.76 -25.12
CA LYS A 65 -11.52 0.54 -25.66
C LYS A 65 -12.64 1.31 -26.37
N GLU A 66 -13.87 0.88 -26.23
CA GLU A 66 -15.04 1.58 -26.73
C GLU A 66 -15.46 2.71 -25.79
N GLU A 67 -16.04 3.76 -26.34
CA GLU A 67 -16.55 4.89 -25.57
C GLU A 67 -17.74 4.44 -24.71
N ILE A 68 -17.73 4.79 -23.41
CA ILE A 68 -18.83 4.43 -22.50
C ILE A 68 -20.03 5.38 -22.68
N PRO A 69 -21.26 4.99 -22.31
CA PRO A 69 -22.47 5.81 -22.52
C PRO A 69 -22.40 7.20 -21.87
N ASP A 70 -21.72 7.34 -20.74
CA ASP A 70 -21.60 8.61 -20.01
C ASP A 70 -20.46 9.52 -20.53
N SER A 71 -19.76 9.11 -21.59
CA SER A 71 -18.71 9.90 -22.23
C SER A 71 -19.31 10.88 -23.24
N PRO A 72 -18.75 12.10 -23.35
CA PRO A 72 -17.74 12.70 -22.48
C PRO A 72 -18.30 13.31 -21.20
N LEU A 73 -17.53 13.28 -20.11
CA LEU A 73 -17.84 14.06 -18.92
C LEU A 73 -17.47 15.53 -19.12
N TYR A 74 -18.26 16.41 -18.53
CA TYR A 74 -18.01 17.85 -18.47
C TYR A 74 -17.91 18.28 -17.01
N VAL A 75 -16.76 18.83 -16.62
CA VAL A 75 -16.45 19.18 -15.22
C VAL A 75 -15.81 20.57 -15.13
N ASP A 76 -15.88 21.22 -13.97
CA ASP A 76 -15.24 22.52 -13.75
C ASP A 76 -13.72 22.41 -13.66
N ALA A 77 -13.21 21.30 -13.12
CA ALA A 77 -11.79 21.01 -13.00
C ALA A 77 -11.51 19.50 -13.07
N ALA A 78 -10.33 19.13 -13.55
CA ALA A 78 -9.82 17.76 -13.54
C ALA A 78 -8.48 17.69 -12.83
N LEU A 79 -8.36 16.77 -11.86
CA LEU A 79 -7.10 16.44 -11.20
C LEU A 79 -6.54 15.15 -11.79
N VAL A 80 -5.37 15.24 -12.42
CA VAL A 80 -4.65 14.07 -12.94
C VAL A 80 -3.76 13.50 -11.83
N CYS A 81 -4.13 12.35 -11.27
CA CYS A 81 -3.42 11.68 -10.18
C CYS A 81 -3.21 10.18 -10.49
N THR A 82 -2.89 9.85 -11.74
CA THR A 82 -2.78 8.50 -12.27
C THR A 82 -1.49 7.77 -11.89
N GLY A 83 -0.71 8.31 -10.96
CA GLY A 83 0.51 7.70 -10.43
C GLY A 83 1.79 8.38 -10.92
N ARG A 84 2.90 7.64 -10.83
CA ARG A 84 4.25 8.08 -11.14
C ARG A 84 4.93 7.11 -12.09
N VAL A 85 5.83 7.65 -12.89
CA VAL A 85 6.76 6.86 -13.72
C VAL A 85 8.18 7.19 -13.31
N PRO A 86 9.14 6.26 -13.45
CA PRO A 86 10.53 6.53 -13.14
C PRO A 86 11.12 7.55 -14.14
N ASN A 87 11.94 8.46 -13.65
CA ASN A 87 12.65 9.42 -14.50
C ASN A 87 14.09 8.95 -14.75
N THR A 88 14.20 7.92 -15.59
CA THR A 88 15.49 7.23 -15.90
C THR A 88 15.88 7.35 -17.36
N LYS A 89 15.17 8.17 -18.13
CA LYS A 89 15.43 8.39 -19.53
C LYS A 89 16.60 9.37 -19.72
N ASP A 90 17.44 9.12 -20.72
CA ASP A 90 18.53 10.00 -21.14
C ASP A 90 19.57 10.32 -20.03
N ILE A 91 19.82 9.39 -19.11
CA ILE A 91 20.83 9.50 -18.05
C ILE A 91 22.08 8.63 -18.31
N GLY A 92 22.19 8.03 -19.50
CA GLY A 92 23.38 7.30 -19.94
C GLY A 92 23.42 5.83 -19.53
N LEU A 93 22.32 5.23 -19.08
CA LEU A 93 22.25 3.81 -18.71
C LEU A 93 22.60 2.89 -19.89
N GLU A 94 22.21 3.27 -21.09
CA GLU A 94 22.48 2.57 -22.35
C GLU A 94 23.99 2.45 -22.64
N ASN A 95 24.80 3.41 -22.20
CA ASN A 95 26.25 3.38 -22.37
C ASN A 95 26.94 2.27 -21.55
N MET A 96 26.23 1.77 -20.52
CA MET A 96 26.69 0.70 -19.64
C MET A 96 25.98 -0.64 -19.93
N GLY A 97 25.21 -0.72 -21.01
CA GLY A 97 24.45 -1.91 -21.38
C GLY A 97 23.27 -2.20 -20.47
N ILE A 98 22.76 -1.18 -19.74
CA ILE A 98 21.62 -1.32 -18.82
C ILE A 98 20.35 -1.05 -19.58
N GLU A 99 19.43 -2.00 -19.55
CA GLU A 99 18.05 -1.84 -20.04
C GLU A 99 17.07 -1.72 -18.87
N THR A 100 16.14 -0.78 -19.00
CA THR A 100 15.07 -0.59 -18.01
C THR A 100 13.83 -1.42 -18.35
N VAL A 101 13.15 -1.94 -17.36
CA VAL A 101 11.84 -2.60 -17.53
C VAL A 101 10.74 -1.60 -17.19
N ARG A 102 9.98 -1.16 -18.18
CA ARG A 102 8.98 -0.08 -18.04
C ARG A 102 9.57 1.22 -17.47
N GLY A 103 10.84 1.49 -17.76
CA GLY A 103 11.58 2.63 -17.23
C GLY A 103 12.26 2.37 -15.87
N PHE A 104 11.99 1.27 -15.18
CA PHE A 104 12.63 0.95 -13.91
C PHE A 104 13.97 0.24 -14.11
N VAL A 105 14.99 0.69 -13.37
CA VAL A 105 16.31 0.04 -13.31
C VAL A 105 16.21 -1.23 -12.49
N GLN A 106 16.56 -2.36 -13.07
CA GLN A 106 16.55 -3.65 -12.36
C GLN A 106 17.70 -3.73 -11.37
N VAL A 107 17.44 -4.22 -10.17
CA VAL A 107 18.42 -4.35 -9.09
C VAL A 107 18.34 -5.70 -8.39
N SER A 108 19.48 -6.16 -7.88
CA SER A 108 19.56 -7.28 -6.95
C SER A 108 18.89 -6.96 -5.59
N ASP A 109 18.80 -7.93 -4.69
CA ASP A 109 18.31 -7.68 -3.32
C ASP A 109 19.25 -6.80 -2.49
N LYS A 110 20.50 -6.61 -2.97
CA LYS A 110 21.50 -5.70 -2.39
C LYS A 110 21.53 -4.31 -3.04
N MET A 111 20.53 -3.99 -3.87
CA MET A 111 20.41 -2.73 -4.62
C MET A 111 21.47 -2.54 -5.72
N GLU A 112 22.24 -3.57 -6.07
CA GLU A 112 23.19 -3.54 -7.18
C GLU A 112 22.45 -3.56 -8.51
N VAL A 113 22.84 -2.71 -9.45
CA VAL A 113 22.21 -2.63 -10.79
C VAL A 113 22.53 -3.89 -11.60
N LEU A 114 21.52 -4.42 -12.28
CA LEU A 114 21.65 -5.57 -13.17
C LEU A 114 21.76 -5.14 -14.63
N ASP A 115 22.45 -5.93 -15.44
CA ASP A 115 22.56 -5.69 -16.88
C ASP A 115 21.23 -5.90 -17.61
N LYS A 116 21.20 -5.68 -18.93
CA LYS A 116 20.00 -5.84 -19.76
C LYS A 116 19.40 -7.25 -19.74
N GLU A 117 20.21 -8.24 -19.44
CA GLU A 117 19.76 -9.63 -19.35
C GLU A 117 19.20 -9.96 -17.97
N GLY A 118 19.29 -8.99 -17.02
CA GLY A 118 18.76 -9.12 -15.67
C GLY A 118 19.48 -10.16 -14.81
N GLY A 119 20.66 -10.61 -15.23
CA GLY A 119 21.37 -11.71 -14.61
C GLY A 119 22.69 -11.33 -13.95
N ASN A 120 23.44 -10.38 -14.53
CA ASN A 120 24.75 -10.01 -14.03
C ASN A 120 24.71 -8.65 -13.34
N VAL A 121 25.38 -8.57 -12.20
CA VAL A 121 25.59 -7.32 -11.48
C VAL A 121 26.57 -6.43 -12.24
N ILE A 122 26.19 -5.17 -12.47
CA ILE A 122 27.11 -4.14 -12.95
C ILE A 122 27.98 -3.68 -11.77
N PRO A 123 29.30 -3.90 -11.82
CA PRO A 123 30.17 -3.59 -10.69
C PRO A 123 30.13 -2.10 -10.28
N ASN A 124 30.05 -1.85 -8.98
CA ASN A 124 30.10 -0.52 -8.37
C ASN A 124 28.96 0.43 -8.77
N LEU A 125 27.84 -0.12 -9.27
CA LEU A 125 26.67 0.67 -9.60
C LEU A 125 25.47 0.18 -8.78
N TYR A 126 24.79 1.12 -8.11
CA TYR A 126 23.63 0.86 -7.25
C TYR A 126 22.48 1.78 -7.68
N CYS A 127 21.24 1.29 -7.52
CA CYS A 127 20.05 2.10 -7.76
C CYS A 127 19.06 1.92 -6.60
N ILE A 128 18.63 3.04 -6.02
CA ILE A 128 17.70 3.07 -4.89
C ILE A 128 16.48 3.95 -5.20
N GLY A 129 15.43 3.79 -4.41
CA GLY A 129 14.22 4.61 -4.49
C GLY A 129 13.37 4.33 -5.71
N ASP A 130 12.59 5.33 -6.11
CA ASP A 130 11.57 5.22 -7.17
C ASP A 130 12.13 4.73 -8.50
N ALA A 131 13.40 4.99 -8.78
CA ALA A 131 14.04 4.59 -10.04
C ALA A 131 14.14 3.06 -10.21
N ASN A 132 14.22 2.28 -9.12
CA ASN A 132 14.25 0.81 -9.19
C ASN A 132 12.85 0.16 -9.13
N GLY A 133 11.82 0.89 -8.71
CA GLY A 133 10.43 0.43 -8.69
C GLY A 133 10.07 -0.64 -7.66
N LYS A 134 11.00 -1.06 -6.79
CA LYS A 134 10.69 -2.07 -5.75
C LYS A 134 9.64 -1.56 -4.76
N MET A 135 9.77 -0.30 -4.31
CA MET A 135 8.78 0.37 -3.44
C MET A 135 8.96 1.89 -3.54
N MET A 136 7.99 2.58 -4.12
CA MET A 136 8.07 4.04 -4.39
C MET A 136 7.63 4.85 -3.16
N LEU A 137 8.40 4.74 -2.06
CA LEU A 137 8.17 5.42 -0.78
C LEU A 137 9.50 6.03 -0.29
N ALA A 138 9.44 7.24 0.26
CA ALA A 138 10.63 7.96 0.71
C ALA A 138 11.44 7.19 1.78
N HIS A 139 10.75 6.61 2.77
CA HIS A 139 11.39 5.82 3.82
C HIS A 139 11.95 4.47 3.29
N ALA A 140 11.33 3.88 2.27
CA ALA A 140 11.88 2.71 1.58
C ALA A 140 13.18 3.07 0.84
N ALA A 141 13.22 4.21 0.15
CA ALA A 141 14.43 4.70 -0.51
C ALA A 141 15.57 4.93 0.50
N SER A 142 15.26 5.47 1.68
CA SER A 142 16.25 5.64 2.77
C SER A 142 16.80 4.30 3.26
N ALA A 143 15.93 3.31 3.48
CA ALA A 143 16.35 1.95 3.88
C ALA A 143 17.20 1.27 2.81
N GLN A 144 16.82 1.40 1.54
CA GLN A 144 17.60 0.92 0.39
C GLN A 144 18.96 1.59 0.32
N GLY A 145 19.05 2.91 0.61
CA GLY A 145 20.31 3.66 0.66
C GLY A 145 21.27 3.12 1.73
N ILE A 146 20.74 2.86 2.94
CA ILE A 146 21.52 2.20 4.01
C ILE A 146 22.02 0.84 3.54
N SER A 147 21.15 0.02 2.94
CA SER A 147 21.51 -1.30 2.43
C SER A 147 22.61 -1.22 1.37
N ALA A 148 22.49 -0.30 0.42
CA ALA A 148 23.51 -0.10 -0.61
C ALA A 148 24.88 0.26 -0.01
N ILE A 149 24.94 1.20 0.96
CA ILE A 149 26.16 1.59 1.63
C ILE A 149 26.77 0.43 2.44
N GLU A 150 25.96 -0.34 3.17
CA GLU A 150 26.44 -1.52 3.91
C GLU A 150 27.09 -2.53 2.95
N ASN A 151 26.49 -2.78 1.79
CA ASN A 151 27.05 -3.67 0.79
C ASN A 151 28.33 -3.11 0.15
N ILE A 152 28.42 -1.81 -0.12
CA ILE A 152 29.61 -1.14 -0.65
C ILE A 152 30.81 -1.31 0.30
N VAL A 153 30.61 -1.22 1.61
CA VAL A 153 31.67 -1.38 2.61
C VAL A 153 31.91 -2.85 3.03
N GLY A 154 31.32 -3.81 2.31
CA GLY A 154 31.53 -5.24 2.51
C GLY A 154 30.69 -5.88 3.65
N ARG A 155 29.73 -5.17 4.21
CA ARG A 155 28.79 -5.72 5.20
C ARG A 155 27.49 -6.11 4.49
N SER A 156 27.31 -7.41 4.24
CA SER A 156 26.12 -7.89 3.52
C SER A 156 24.82 -7.49 4.22
N HIS A 157 23.98 -6.74 3.52
CA HIS A 157 22.70 -6.28 4.01
C HIS A 157 21.63 -6.36 2.91
N VAL A 158 20.43 -6.83 3.27
CA VAL A 158 19.27 -6.92 2.39
C VAL A 158 18.08 -6.23 3.07
N VAL A 159 17.33 -5.44 2.31
CA VAL A 159 16.10 -4.82 2.80
C VAL A 159 14.95 -5.80 2.64
N GLU A 160 14.32 -6.20 3.75
CA GLU A 160 13.07 -6.95 3.70
C GLU A 160 11.90 -6.00 3.41
N HIS A 161 11.53 -5.88 2.14
CA HIS A 161 10.52 -4.95 1.68
C HIS A 161 9.12 -5.24 2.26
N ASN A 162 8.83 -6.49 2.62
CA ASN A 162 7.55 -6.85 3.25
C ASN A 162 7.39 -6.24 4.66
N ASN A 163 8.48 -5.86 5.30
CA ASN A 163 8.44 -5.23 6.62
C ASN A 163 8.37 -3.69 6.57
N ILE A 164 8.31 -3.11 5.36
CA ILE A 164 8.20 -1.65 5.19
C ILE A 164 6.72 -1.26 5.19
N PRO A 165 6.27 -0.42 6.15
CA PRO A 165 4.89 0.01 6.18
C PRO A 165 4.59 1.03 5.08
N ALA A 166 3.32 1.07 4.65
CA ALA A 166 2.80 2.08 3.72
C ALA A 166 1.52 2.70 4.28
N ALA A 167 1.31 3.99 4.02
CA ALA A 167 0.14 4.72 4.47
C ALA A 167 -0.48 5.58 3.37
N CYS A 168 -1.80 5.74 3.45
CA CYS A 168 -2.58 6.70 2.68
C CYS A 168 -3.22 7.68 3.67
N PHE A 169 -2.92 8.97 3.53
CA PHE A 169 -3.30 10.03 4.46
C PHE A 169 -4.69 10.62 4.15
N THR A 170 -5.64 9.75 3.91
CA THR A 170 -7.07 10.08 3.89
C THR A 170 -7.58 10.35 5.33
N HIS A 171 -8.83 10.75 5.49
CA HIS A 171 -9.47 10.83 6.79
C HIS A 171 -10.77 10.00 6.78
N PRO A 172 -10.76 8.84 7.49
CA PRO A 172 -9.67 8.24 8.25
C PRO A 172 -8.50 7.76 7.36
N GLU A 173 -7.33 7.59 7.99
CA GLU A 173 -6.13 7.07 7.35
C GLU A 173 -6.24 5.58 7.03
N ILE A 174 -5.47 5.13 6.05
CA ILE A 174 -5.29 3.70 5.74
C ILE A 174 -3.80 3.38 5.82
N ALA A 175 -3.44 2.30 6.50
CA ALA A 175 -2.05 1.85 6.57
C ALA A 175 -1.95 0.34 6.44
N MET A 176 -0.80 -0.14 5.96
CA MET A 176 -0.53 -1.56 5.83
C MET A 176 0.95 -1.87 5.98
N VAL A 177 1.25 -3.09 6.40
CA VAL A 177 2.57 -3.70 6.33
C VAL A 177 2.41 -5.19 6.02
N GLY A 178 3.31 -5.77 5.22
CA GLY A 178 3.29 -7.17 4.85
C GLY A 178 2.29 -7.53 3.76
N LEU A 179 1.84 -8.78 3.79
CA LEU A 179 1.03 -9.39 2.75
C LEU A 179 -0.45 -9.04 2.87
N THR A 180 -1.11 -8.83 1.74
CA THR A 180 -2.58 -8.84 1.66
C THR A 180 -3.12 -10.26 1.89
N GLU A 181 -4.41 -10.40 2.20
CA GLU A 181 -5.02 -11.73 2.40
C GLU A 181 -4.85 -12.64 1.18
N ALA A 182 -4.92 -12.10 -0.03
CA ALA A 182 -4.73 -12.88 -1.25
C ALA A 182 -3.29 -13.43 -1.36
N GLN A 183 -2.30 -12.56 -1.13
CA GLN A 183 -0.88 -12.95 -1.12
C GLN A 183 -0.55 -13.93 0.01
N ALA A 184 -1.13 -13.72 1.19
CA ALA A 184 -0.94 -14.60 2.34
C ALA A 184 -1.56 -16.00 2.10
N LYS A 185 -2.70 -16.09 1.41
CA LYS A 185 -3.31 -17.36 0.99
C LYS A 185 -2.42 -18.10 0.00
N GLU A 186 -1.94 -17.41 -1.04
CA GLU A 186 -1.04 -18.00 -2.03
C GLU A 186 0.24 -18.53 -1.36
N LYS A 187 0.82 -17.75 -0.44
CA LYS A 187 1.98 -18.17 0.35
C LYS A 187 1.67 -19.40 1.21
N ALA A 188 0.51 -19.42 1.87
CA ALA A 188 0.09 -20.54 2.72
C ALA A 188 -0.09 -21.84 1.91
N GLU A 189 -0.70 -21.75 0.73
CA GLU A 189 -0.86 -22.88 -0.19
C GLU A 189 0.49 -23.40 -0.69
N LYS A 190 1.40 -22.49 -1.05
CA LYS A 190 2.74 -22.84 -1.56
C LYS A 190 3.63 -23.46 -0.50
N GLU A 191 3.58 -22.98 0.73
CA GLU A 191 4.46 -23.39 1.83
C GLU A 191 3.82 -24.43 2.76
N GLY A 192 2.52 -24.72 2.60
CA GLY A 192 1.82 -25.80 3.31
C GLY A 192 1.49 -25.48 4.77
N PHE A 193 1.14 -24.22 5.09
CA PHE A 193 0.71 -23.84 6.44
C PHE A 193 -0.74 -23.34 6.48
N THR A 194 -1.32 -23.24 7.67
CA THR A 194 -2.67 -22.71 7.86
C THR A 194 -2.65 -21.20 8.07
N LEU A 195 -3.34 -20.44 7.19
CA LEU A 195 -3.50 -19.00 7.37
C LEU A 195 -4.47 -18.69 8.51
N GLY A 196 -4.05 -17.84 9.44
CA GLY A 196 -4.86 -17.23 10.49
C GLY A 196 -5.26 -15.82 10.15
N LYS A 197 -6.43 -15.40 10.64
CA LYS A 197 -6.94 -14.04 10.53
C LYS A 197 -7.59 -13.61 11.84
N SER A 198 -7.34 -12.37 12.25
CA SER A 198 -8.00 -11.72 13.38
C SER A 198 -8.28 -10.26 13.06
N ASN A 199 -9.29 -9.67 13.69
CA ASN A 199 -9.70 -8.30 13.50
C ASN A 199 -9.86 -7.59 14.85
N GLY A 200 -9.50 -6.28 14.89
CA GLY A 200 -9.84 -5.35 15.95
C GLY A 200 -10.76 -4.24 15.42
N SER A 201 -11.58 -3.66 16.26
CA SER A 201 -12.54 -2.63 15.85
C SER A 201 -12.36 -1.35 16.68
N PHE A 202 -12.24 -0.21 16.00
CA PHE A 202 -12.23 1.10 16.67
C PHE A 202 -13.55 1.42 17.39
N LYS A 203 -14.66 0.75 17.05
CA LYS A 203 -15.96 0.92 17.73
C LYS A 203 -15.95 0.49 19.19
N ALA A 204 -15.05 -0.41 19.56
CA ALA A 204 -14.85 -0.85 20.94
C ALA A 204 -13.68 -0.12 21.64
N ASN A 205 -12.97 0.77 20.94
CA ASN A 205 -11.81 1.49 21.48
C ASN A 205 -12.25 2.77 22.19
N SER A 206 -12.01 2.87 23.50
CA SER A 206 -12.43 3.99 24.35
C SER A 206 -11.85 5.33 23.89
N LYS A 207 -10.58 5.36 23.46
CA LYS A 207 -9.92 6.58 23.00
C LYS A 207 -10.51 7.06 21.67
N ALA A 208 -10.74 6.16 20.72
CA ALA A 208 -11.38 6.50 19.45
C ALA A 208 -12.82 7.04 19.64
N LEU A 209 -13.58 6.45 20.55
CA LEU A 209 -14.91 6.94 20.89
C LEU A 209 -14.87 8.32 21.55
N ALA A 210 -13.91 8.58 22.43
CA ALA A 210 -13.75 9.89 23.07
C ALA A 210 -13.37 10.99 22.06
N GLU A 211 -12.73 10.62 20.96
CA GLU A 211 -12.37 11.54 19.87
C GLU A 211 -13.45 11.61 18.76
N LEU A 212 -14.57 10.90 18.92
CA LEU A 212 -15.64 10.78 17.93
C LEU A 212 -15.20 10.12 16.61
N GLU A 213 -14.14 9.33 16.65
CA GLU A 213 -13.49 8.65 15.52
C GLU A 213 -13.56 7.11 15.64
N GLY A 214 -14.63 6.61 16.27
CA GLY A 214 -14.83 5.19 16.53
C GLY A 214 -15.13 4.33 15.29
N GLN A 215 -14.91 4.84 14.08
CA GLN A 215 -15.05 4.06 12.86
C GLN A 215 -13.68 3.54 12.40
N GLY A 216 -13.67 2.29 11.92
CA GLY A 216 -12.46 1.68 11.42
C GLY A 216 -12.21 0.28 11.95
N MET A 217 -11.16 -0.33 11.44
CA MET A 217 -10.75 -1.69 11.82
C MET A 217 -9.27 -1.92 11.63
N VAL A 218 -8.78 -2.91 12.36
CA VAL A 218 -7.50 -3.57 12.14
C VAL A 218 -7.75 -4.99 11.64
N LYS A 219 -6.94 -5.46 10.72
CA LYS A 219 -6.90 -6.84 10.24
C LYS A 219 -5.49 -7.37 10.37
N VAL A 220 -5.33 -8.48 11.07
CA VAL A 220 -4.04 -9.18 11.27
C VAL A 220 -4.10 -10.52 10.55
N LEU A 221 -3.07 -10.79 9.73
CA LEU A 221 -2.86 -12.05 9.04
C LEU A 221 -1.62 -12.72 9.63
N PHE A 222 -1.71 -14.00 9.95
CA PHE A 222 -0.63 -14.73 10.60
C PHE A 222 -0.60 -16.20 10.19
N ASN A 223 0.57 -16.82 10.31
CA ASN A 223 0.74 -18.26 10.17
C ASN A 223 0.27 -18.92 11.47
N LYS A 224 -0.78 -19.77 11.44
CA LYS A 224 -1.32 -20.44 12.63
C LYS A 224 -0.35 -21.45 13.25
N ASP A 225 0.54 -22.02 12.44
CA ASP A 225 1.42 -23.10 12.88
C ASP A 225 2.63 -22.54 13.65
N THR A 226 3.07 -21.33 13.29
CA THR A 226 4.25 -20.66 13.91
C THR A 226 3.87 -19.44 14.76
N GLY A 227 2.70 -18.86 14.54
CA GLY A 227 2.28 -17.59 15.15
C GLY A 227 2.84 -16.34 14.47
N LEU A 228 3.72 -16.46 13.48
CA LEU A 228 4.36 -15.30 12.83
C LEU A 228 3.35 -14.42 12.10
N VAL A 229 3.45 -13.10 12.32
CA VAL A 229 2.64 -12.10 11.61
C VAL A 229 3.09 -12.01 10.16
N LEU A 230 2.15 -12.10 9.22
CA LEU A 230 2.37 -12.06 7.78
C LEU A 230 1.97 -10.74 7.15
N GLY A 231 1.01 -10.04 7.74
CA GLY A 231 0.54 -8.75 7.29
C GLY A 231 -0.48 -8.14 8.22
N VAL A 232 -0.47 -6.82 8.30
CA VAL A 232 -1.43 -6.03 9.08
C VAL A 232 -1.96 -4.90 8.23
N HIS A 233 -3.26 -4.66 8.31
CA HIS A 233 -3.96 -3.64 7.56
C HIS A 233 -4.88 -2.87 8.49
N ILE A 234 -4.81 -1.55 8.46
CA ILE A 234 -5.56 -0.66 9.35
C ILE A 234 -6.30 0.38 8.51
N ILE A 235 -7.55 0.63 8.83
CA ILE A 235 -8.26 1.85 8.43
C ILE A 235 -8.87 2.47 9.68
N GLY A 236 -8.49 3.70 9.98
CA GLY A 236 -8.94 4.40 11.18
C GLY A 236 -8.07 5.61 11.50
N ILE A 237 -8.41 6.29 12.57
CA ILE A 237 -7.64 7.42 13.08
C ILE A 237 -6.20 6.97 13.43
N HIS A 238 -5.21 7.76 13.03
CA HIS A 238 -3.77 7.51 13.25
C HIS A 238 -3.27 6.13 12.77
N ALA A 239 -3.87 5.58 11.72
CA ALA A 239 -3.43 4.30 11.17
C ALA A 239 -1.96 4.33 10.73
N SER A 240 -1.46 5.47 10.22
CA SER A 240 -0.08 5.65 9.79
C SER A 240 0.93 5.55 10.95
N ASP A 241 0.55 5.96 12.15
CA ASP A 241 1.38 5.83 13.36
C ASP A 241 1.27 4.42 13.95
N LEU A 242 0.05 3.88 14.03
CA LEU A 242 -0.22 2.57 14.63
C LEU A 242 0.44 1.42 13.87
N ILE A 243 0.55 1.51 12.55
CA ILE A 243 1.16 0.45 11.73
C ILE A 243 2.63 0.20 12.08
N GLN A 244 3.31 1.17 12.69
CA GLN A 244 4.72 1.04 13.03
C GLN A 244 4.99 -0.04 14.09
N GLU A 245 4.10 -0.21 15.05
CA GLU A 245 4.16 -1.32 16.01
C GLU A 245 4.19 -2.67 15.28
N CYS A 246 3.30 -2.84 14.30
CA CYS A 246 3.21 -4.06 13.52
C CYS A 246 4.46 -4.28 12.65
N ALA A 247 5.00 -3.22 12.05
CA ALA A 247 6.24 -3.30 11.27
C ALA A 247 7.43 -3.71 12.13
N ASN A 248 7.54 -3.18 13.35
CA ASN A 248 8.57 -3.56 14.32
C ASN A 248 8.43 -5.03 14.74
N ALA A 249 7.21 -5.47 15.03
CA ALA A 249 6.92 -6.86 15.39
C ALA A 249 7.30 -7.83 14.26
N MET A 250 6.93 -7.52 13.01
CA MET A 250 7.28 -8.32 11.84
C MET A 250 8.80 -8.38 11.63
N ALA A 251 9.49 -7.24 11.73
CA ALA A 251 10.94 -7.18 11.59
C ALA A 251 11.68 -7.97 12.67
N ALA A 252 11.13 -8.04 13.88
CA ALA A 252 11.66 -8.82 14.99
C ALA A 252 11.27 -10.32 14.95
N GLY A 253 10.37 -10.72 14.03
CA GLY A 253 9.85 -12.08 13.99
C GLY A 253 8.95 -12.43 15.19
N THR A 254 8.28 -11.43 15.77
CA THR A 254 7.42 -11.60 16.95
C THR A 254 6.13 -12.32 16.56
N THR A 255 5.69 -13.25 17.39
CA THR A 255 4.47 -14.03 17.18
C THR A 255 3.22 -13.33 17.71
N VAL A 256 2.03 -13.67 17.19
CA VAL A 256 0.75 -13.16 17.73
C VAL A 256 0.53 -13.56 19.20
N GLN A 257 1.09 -14.69 19.62
CA GLN A 257 1.06 -15.14 21.02
C GLN A 257 1.84 -14.21 21.95
N GLU A 258 3.04 -13.79 21.51
CA GLU A 258 3.87 -12.84 22.26
C GLU A 258 3.21 -11.46 22.27
N LEU A 259 2.71 -10.98 21.13
CA LEU A 259 2.02 -9.68 21.02
C LEU A 259 0.77 -9.60 21.90
N ALA A 260 -0.01 -10.68 21.99
CA ALA A 260 -1.20 -10.75 22.86
C ALA A 260 -0.88 -10.63 24.36
N MET A 261 0.38 -10.83 24.76
CA MET A 261 0.85 -10.69 26.15
C MET A 261 1.52 -9.34 26.43
N VAL A 262 1.75 -8.50 25.43
CA VAL A 262 2.26 -7.15 25.62
C VAL A 262 1.19 -6.26 26.26
N VAL A 263 1.58 -5.46 27.26
CA VAL A 263 0.65 -4.55 27.93
C VAL A 263 0.58 -3.24 27.14
N HIS A 264 -0.58 -2.91 26.64
CA HIS A 264 -0.85 -1.63 25.98
C HIS A 264 -1.35 -0.60 27.01
N THR A 265 -0.94 0.64 26.83
CA THR A 265 -1.38 1.76 27.71
C THR A 265 -2.86 2.05 27.49
N HIS A 266 -3.60 2.23 28.60
CA HIS A 266 -5.03 2.60 28.58
C HIS A 266 -5.26 4.04 29.09
N PRO A 267 -6.16 4.85 28.45
CA PRO A 267 -6.82 4.60 27.15
C PRO A 267 -5.98 5.12 25.98
N THR A 268 -5.76 4.29 24.98
CA THR A 268 -5.01 4.65 23.78
C THR A 268 -5.63 4.03 22.50
N LEU A 269 -5.22 4.56 21.34
CA LEU A 269 -5.64 3.99 20.06
C LEU A 269 -4.97 2.64 19.77
N CYS A 270 -3.75 2.42 20.27
CA CYS A 270 -3.03 1.15 20.02
C CYS A 270 -3.70 -0.07 20.67
N GLU A 271 -4.62 0.10 21.62
CA GLU A 271 -5.42 -1.01 22.17
C GLU A 271 -6.29 -1.70 21.10
N VAL A 272 -6.53 -1.08 19.94
CA VAL A 272 -7.20 -1.77 18.83
C VAL A 272 -6.31 -2.88 18.23
N LEU A 273 -4.97 -2.72 18.29
CA LEU A 273 -4.01 -3.75 17.91
C LEU A 273 -3.97 -4.86 18.96
N ASP A 274 -3.93 -4.49 20.24
CA ASP A 274 -3.99 -5.43 21.38
C ASP A 274 -5.20 -6.37 21.26
N GLU A 275 -6.38 -5.81 20.99
CA GLU A 275 -7.60 -6.59 20.80
C GLU A 275 -7.50 -7.52 19.59
N ALA A 276 -6.90 -7.06 18.47
CA ALA A 276 -6.68 -7.90 17.30
C ALA A 276 -5.69 -9.04 17.57
N PHE A 277 -4.61 -8.79 18.33
CA PHE A 277 -3.64 -9.82 18.72
C PHE A 277 -4.25 -10.83 19.70
N LYS A 278 -4.99 -10.36 20.69
CA LYS A 278 -5.75 -11.22 21.62
C LYS A 278 -6.79 -12.05 20.89
N GLY A 279 -7.47 -11.48 19.89
CA GLY A 279 -8.41 -12.20 19.04
C GLY A 279 -7.75 -13.34 18.26
N ALA A 280 -6.49 -13.15 17.82
CA ALA A 280 -5.73 -14.19 17.11
C ALA A 280 -5.49 -15.45 17.96
N VAL A 281 -5.42 -15.30 19.29
CA VAL A 281 -5.17 -16.39 20.25
C VAL A 281 -6.41 -16.79 21.06
N GLY A 282 -7.59 -16.27 20.70
CA GLY A 282 -8.86 -16.59 21.38
C GLY A 282 -9.05 -15.92 22.72
N MET A 283 -8.40 -14.79 22.97
CA MET A 283 -8.44 -14.01 24.22
C MET A 283 -9.15 -12.64 24.06
N ALA A 284 -9.79 -12.38 22.91
CA ALA A 284 -10.50 -11.11 22.70
C ALA A 284 -11.60 -10.90 23.75
N ALA A 285 -11.74 -9.67 24.23
CA ALA A 285 -12.74 -9.29 25.22
C ALA A 285 -14.06 -8.78 24.56
N HIS A 286 -14.01 -8.43 23.25
CA HIS A 286 -15.13 -7.83 22.52
C HIS A 286 -15.35 -8.44 21.14
#